data_b3416fcc75b4b9c493e9842e11d6e8f4
#
_entry.id   b3416fcc75b4b9c493e9842e11d6e8f4
#
_cell.length_a   1.000
_cell.length_b   1.000
_cell.length_c   1.000
_cell.angle_alpha   90.00
_cell.angle_beta   90.00
_cell.angle_gamma   90.00
#
_symmetry.space_group_name_H-M   'P 1'
#
loop_
_entity.id
_entity.type
_entity.pdbx_description
1 polymer ?
#
loop_
_entity_poly.entity_id
_entity_poly.type
_entity_poly.pdbx_seq_one_letter_code
_entity_poly.pdbx_strand_id
1 'polypeptide(L)'
;MNYPNGKPYSKNKSSDGRKPSPFSSNIEYGGRGMSLEKDIEQSNTFYLKSGIAVIHKKPTPVQIVNVHYPKRSKAVINEAYFRTPSTTDYNGVYNGYYIDFEAKETKNKTSFPLNNIHAHQVEHMKNTYLQKGIVFLMIRFKTLDEVYILPYSKSVSYTHLR
;
A
#
# COMPACT_ATOMS: atom_id res chain seq x y z
N MET A 1 -19.50 0.49 -15.32
CA MET A 1 -18.25 0.42 -14.57
C MET A 1 -18.50 0.97 -13.19
N ASN A 2 -18.07 0.29 -12.14
CA ASN A 2 -18.24 0.77 -10.76
C ASN A 2 -16.91 1.27 -10.22
N TYR A 3 -16.96 2.27 -9.32
CA TYR A 3 -15.76 2.70 -8.57
C TYR A 3 -15.23 1.56 -7.70
N PRO A 4 -13.94 1.61 -7.28
CA PRO A 4 -13.36 0.61 -6.38
C PRO A 4 -14.13 0.43 -5.06
N ASN A 5 -14.94 1.41 -4.64
CA ASN A 5 -15.82 1.36 -3.48
C ASN A 5 -17.21 0.72 -3.75
N GLY A 6 -17.42 0.13 -4.93
CA GLY A 6 -18.65 -0.57 -5.32
C GLY A 6 -19.84 0.34 -5.73
N LYS A 7 -19.67 1.67 -5.75
CA LYS A 7 -20.75 2.59 -6.17
C LYS A 7 -20.87 2.67 -7.70
N PRO A 8 -22.08 2.74 -8.27
CA PRO A 8 -22.28 2.85 -9.72
C PRO A 8 -21.77 4.20 -10.24
N TYR A 9 -21.11 4.18 -11.41
CA TYR A 9 -20.68 5.38 -12.11
C TYR A 9 -21.89 6.13 -12.68
N SER A 10 -22.15 7.35 -12.23
CA SER A 10 -23.16 8.25 -12.80
C SER A 10 -22.50 9.21 -13.80
N LYS A 11 -22.89 9.12 -15.07
CA LYS A 11 -22.49 10.10 -16.10
C LYS A 11 -23.32 11.37 -15.92
N ASN A 12 -22.73 12.45 -15.41
CA ASN A 12 -23.31 13.77 -15.63
C ASN A 12 -23.12 14.14 -17.11
N LYS A 13 -24.22 14.31 -17.83
CA LYS A 13 -24.23 14.82 -19.21
C LYS A 13 -23.84 16.29 -19.21
N SER A 14 -22.58 16.61 -19.47
CA SER A 14 -22.18 17.93 -19.92
C SER A 14 -22.26 17.95 -21.44
N SER A 15 -23.07 18.85 -21.98
CA SER A 15 -23.28 19.11 -23.41
C SER A 15 -22.13 19.96 -23.96
N ASP A 16 -20.93 19.39 -24.11
CA ASP A 16 -19.87 20.03 -24.89
C ASP A 16 -19.13 18.95 -25.71
N GLY A 17 -19.12 19.15 -27.03
CA GLY A 17 -18.78 18.18 -28.06
C GLY A 17 -17.29 17.84 -28.20
N ARG A 18 -16.49 17.87 -27.12
CA ARG A 18 -15.10 17.41 -27.10
C ARG A 18 -15.04 15.96 -26.64
N LYS A 19 -14.52 15.07 -27.50
CA LYS A 19 -14.21 13.69 -27.10
C LYS A 19 -13.24 13.75 -25.92
N PRO A 20 -13.56 13.18 -24.75
CA PRO A 20 -12.65 13.16 -23.61
C PRO A 20 -11.44 12.29 -23.97
N SER A 21 -10.22 12.78 -23.63
CA SER A 21 -9.02 11.98 -23.69
C SER A 21 -9.13 10.78 -22.75
N PRO A 22 -8.47 9.63 -23.00
CA PRO A 22 -8.59 8.43 -22.19
C PRO A 22 -8.14 8.59 -20.73
N PHE A 23 -7.54 9.71 -20.36
CA PHE A 23 -6.95 9.98 -19.04
C PHE A 23 -7.63 11.10 -18.25
N SER A 24 -8.73 11.69 -18.73
CA SER A 24 -9.49 12.66 -17.93
C SER A 24 -10.68 11.99 -17.25
N SER A 25 -10.44 11.08 -16.31
CA SER A 25 -11.45 10.72 -15.33
C SER A 25 -11.41 11.78 -14.23
N ASN A 26 -12.45 12.60 -14.10
CA ASN A 26 -12.73 13.31 -12.85
C ASN A 26 -12.94 12.26 -11.76
N ILE A 27 -11.88 11.91 -11.07
CA ILE A 27 -11.94 11.13 -9.84
C ILE A 27 -12.48 12.10 -8.79
N GLU A 28 -13.77 12.00 -8.48
CA GLU A 28 -14.29 12.66 -7.27
C GLU A 28 -13.57 12.01 -6.08
N TYR A 29 -12.62 12.74 -5.51
CA TYR A 29 -11.91 12.37 -4.28
C TYR A 29 -12.88 12.49 -3.09
N GLY A 30 -13.82 11.55 -2.99
CA GLY A 30 -14.70 11.41 -1.82
C GLY A 30 -13.98 10.91 -0.56
N GLY A 31 -12.65 10.96 -0.54
CA GLY A 31 -11.80 10.43 0.52
C GLY A 31 -10.88 11.46 1.19
N ARG A 32 -11.19 12.77 1.13
CA ARG A 32 -10.41 13.76 1.87
C ARG A 32 -10.36 13.41 3.36
N GLY A 33 -9.17 13.00 3.85
CA GLY A 33 -8.95 12.59 5.23
C GLY A 33 -8.80 11.09 5.48
N MET A 34 -8.93 10.23 4.46
CA MET A 34 -8.60 8.80 4.60
C MET A 34 -7.08 8.60 4.66
N SER A 35 -6.63 7.61 5.44
CA SER A 35 -5.21 7.23 5.45
C SER A 35 -4.83 6.56 4.13
N LEU A 36 -3.56 6.67 3.72
CA LEU A 36 -3.02 5.97 2.56
C LEU A 36 -3.32 4.46 2.62
N GLU A 37 -3.19 3.88 3.79
CA GLU A 37 -3.50 2.48 4.05
C GLU A 37 -4.92 2.10 3.63
N LYS A 38 -5.92 2.91 3.98
CA LYS A 38 -7.32 2.66 3.62
C LYS A 38 -7.56 2.77 2.12
N ASP A 39 -6.90 3.71 1.45
CA ASP A 39 -6.98 3.86 0.00
C ASP A 39 -6.34 2.65 -0.72
N ILE A 40 -5.21 2.15 -0.20
CA ILE A 40 -4.55 0.93 -0.69
C ILE A 40 -5.46 -0.30 -0.50
N GLU A 41 -6.06 -0.47 0.66
CA GLU A 41 -6.96 -1.61 0.94
C GLU A 41 -8.19 -1.61 0.02
N GLN A 42 -8.77 -0.45 -0.26
CA GLN A 42 -9.87 -0.32 -1.21
C GLN A 42 -9.42 -0.69 -2.63
N SER A 43 -8.26 -0.20 -3.06
CA SER A 43 -7.67 -0.51 -4.36
C SER A 43 -7.36 -2.01 -4.49
N ASN A 44 -6.78 -2.61 -3.46
CA ASN A 44 -6.48 -4.04 -3.44
C ASN A 44 -7.75 -4.89 -3.52
N THR A 45 -8.81 -4.48 -2.83
CA THR A 45 -10.12 -5.13 -2.92
C THR A 45 -10.69 -5.06 -4.34
N PHE A 46 -10.53 -3.92 -5.00
CA PHE A 46 -10.94 -3.77 -6.40
C PHE A 46 -10.11 -4.63 -7.35
N TYR A 47 -8.78 -4.65 -7.20
CA TYR A 47 -7.88 -5.45 -8.03
C TYR A 47 -8.20 -6.95 -7.90
N LEU A 48 -8.44 -7.42 -6.68
CA LEU A 48 -8.82 -8.82 -6.43
C LEU A 48 -10.14 -9.16 -7.13
N LYS A 49 -11.18 -8.34 -6.96
CA LYS A 49 -12.49 -8.56 -7.58
C LYS A 49 -12.47 -8.49 -9.11
N SER A 50 -11.57 -7.70 -9.66
CA SER A 50 -11.41 -7.50 -11.11
C SER A 50 -10.42 -8.48 -11.75
N GLY A 51 -9.80 -9.38 -10.96
CA GLY A 51 -8.80 -10.32 -11.47
C GLY A 51 -7.50 -9.65 -11.97
N ILE A 52 -7.20 -8.43 -11.48
CA ILE A 52 -6.02 -7.66 -11.91
C ILE A 52 -4.80 -8.08 -11.12
N ALA A 53 -4.92 -8.12 -9.78
CA ALA A 53 -3.83 -8.46 -8.88
C ALA A 53 -4.37 -9.04 -7.57
N VAL A 54 -3.53 -9.79 -6.86
CA VAL A 54 -3.79 -10.29 -5.51
C VAL A 54 -2.76 -9.67 -4.59
N ILE A 55 -3.15 -8.66 -3.84
CA ILE A 55 -2.26 -7.91 -2.93
C ILE A 55 -2.91 -7.86 -1.56
N HIS A 56 -2.12 -8.16 -0.54
CA HIS A 56 -2.55 -8.17 0.85
C HIS A 56 -1.65 -7.32 1.74
N LYS A 57 -2.25 -6.72 2.76
CA LYS A 57 -1.48 -6.17 3.87
C LYS A 57 -0.93 -7.33 4.68
N LYS A 58 0.36 -7.27 5.02
CA LYS A 58 0.98 -8.25 5.90
C LYS A 58 0.49 -8.06 7.33
N PRO A 59 0.17 -9.13 8.06
CA PRO A 59 -0.25 -9.02 9.45
C PRO A 59 0.89 -8.50 10.32
N THR A 60 0.54 -7.68 11.32
CA THR A 60 1.51 -7.24 12.32
C THR A 60 2.01 -8.46 13.11
N PRO A 61 3.32 -8.72 13.16
CA PRO A 61 3.86 -9.87 13.85
C PRO A 61 3.67 -9.72 15.36
N VAL A 62 3.12 -10.75 15.98
CA VAL A 62 2.96 -10.83 17.45
C VAL A 62 3.61 -12.09 17.98
N GLN A 63 4.27 -11.99 19.13
CA GLN A 63 4.74 -13.13 19.90
C GLN A 63 3.75 -13.40 21.01
N ILE A 64 3.09 -14.54 20.93
CA ILE A 64 2.18 -15.00 21.97
C ILE A 64 3.00 -15.58 23.12
N VAL A 65 2.72 -15.15 24.35
CA VAL A 65 3.39 -15.61 25.56
C VAL A 65 2.47 -16.50 26.40
N ASN A 66 1.21 -16.10 26.56
CA ASN A 66 0.27 -16.82 27.36
C ASN A 66 -1.09 -16.95 26.67
N VAL A 67 -1.58 -18.20 26.61
CA VAL A 67 -2.89 -18.53 26.02
C VAL A 67 -3.69 -19.36 27.04
N HIS A 68 -4.89 -18.92 27.33
CA HIS A 68 -5.85 -19.69 28.09
C HIS A 68 -6.72 -20.53 27.17
N TYR A 69 -6.71 -21.86 27.37
CA TYR A 69 -7.48 -22.84 26.61
C TYR A 69 -8.59 -23.50 27.45
N PRO A 70 -9.72 -22.83 27.73
CA PRO A 70 -10.83 -23.50 28.40
C PRO A 70 -11.47 -24.61 27.52
N LYS A 71 -11.49 -24.39 26.17
CA LYS A 71 -11.85 -25.35 25.12
C LYS A 71 -11.13 -24.96 23.82
N ARG A 72 -10.87 -25.92 22.90
CA ARG A 72 -10.20 -25.67 21.61
C ARG A 72 -10.82 -24.50 20.80
N SER A 73 -12.15 -24.34 20.86
CA SER A 73 -12.89 -23.28 20.16
C SER A 73 -12.94 -21.94 20.91
N LYS A 74 -12.34 -21.84 22.09
CA LYS A 74 -12.38 -20.65 22.98
C LYS A 74 -10.99 -20.29 23.51
N ALA A 75 -9.95 -20.44 22.70
CA ALA A 75 -8.62 -19.99 23.05
C ALA A 75 -8.59 -18.45 23.15
N VAL A 76 -8.12 -17.94 24.28
CA VAL A 76 -7.96 -16.51 24.54
C VAL A 76 -6.48 -16.23 24.78
N ILE A 77 -5.94 -15.29 24.01
CA ILE A 77 -4.58 -14.81 24.24
C ILE A 77 -4.63 -13.81 25.38
N ASN A 78 -4.02 -14.15 26.51
CA ASN A 78 -3.95 -13.29 27.67
C ASN A 78 -2.77 -12.32 27.61
N GLU A 79 -1.68 -12.73 26.92
CA GLU A 79 -0.46 -11.93 26.81
C GLU A 79 0.22 -12.16 25.47
N ALA A 80 0.52 -11.07 24.77
CA ALA A 80 1.29 -11.08 23.54
C ALA A 80 2.07 -9.77 23.39
N TYR A 81 3.25 -9.84 22.77
CA TYR A 81 4.09 -8.68 22.47
C TYR A 81 4.21 -8.47 20.97
N PHE A 82 4.20 -7.22 20.54
CA PHE A 82 4.51 -6.88 19.16
C PHE A 82 5.99 -7.19 18.87
N ARG A 83 6.23 -7.87 17.78
CA ARG A 83 7.58 -8.06 17.26
C ARG A 83 7.90 -6.97 16.22
N THR A 84 9.16 -6.65 16.10
CA THR A 84 9.61 -5.76 15.01
C THR A 84 9.32 -6.45 13.67
N PRO A 85 8.56 -5.80 12.76
CA PRO A 85 8.39 -6.31 11.41
C PRO A 85 9.75 -6.47 10.73
N SER A 86 9.96 -7.58 10.04
CA SER A 86 11.20 -7.83 9.27
C SER A 86 11.07 -7.49 7.80
N THR A 87 9.88 -7.12 7.36
CA THR A 87 9.51 -6.92 5.96
C THR A 87 8.76 -5.60 5.77
N THR A 88 8.33 -5.33 4.55
CA THR A 88 7.43 -4.25 4.17
C THR A 88 5.98 -4.54 4.56
N ASP A 89 5.09 -3.56 4.37
CA ASP A 89 3.69 -3.64 4.80
C ASP A 89 2.80 -4.47 3.87
N TYR A 90 3.09 -4.52 2.57
CA TYR A 90 2.24 -5.16 1.57
C TYR A 90 3.01 -6.11 0.68
N ASN A 91 2.35 -7.20 0.28
CA ASN A 91 2.87 -8.09 -0.75
C ASN A 91 1.74 -8.75 -1.56
N GLY A 92 2.12 -9.33 -2.68
CA GLY A 92 1.16 -10.02 -3.53
C GLY A 92 1.72 -10.50 -4.86
N VAL A 93 0.81 -10.72 -5.80
CA VAL A 93 1.14 -11.14 -7.16
C VAL A 93 0.38 -10.26 -8.16
N TYR A 94 1.10 -9.76 -9.15
CA TYR A 94 0.57 -9.02 -10.28
C TYR A 94 1.13 -9.60 -11.57
N ASN A 95 0.26 -10.13 -12.41
CA ASN A 95 0.61 -10.69 -13.72
C ASN A 95 1.79 -11.69 -13.68
N GLY A 96 1.79 -12.58 -12.67
CA GLY A 96 2.84 -13.58 -12.47
C GLY A 96 4.09 -13.09 -11.73
N TYR A 97 4.24 -11.79 -11.50
CA TYR A 97 5.34 -11.21 -10.75
C TYR A 97 4.99 -11.03 -9.27
N TYR A 98 5.94 -11.37 -8.41
CA TYR A 98 5.84 -11.00 -6.99
C TYR A 98 5.96 -9.49 -6.85
N ILE A 99 5.02 -8.88 -6.11
CA ILE A 99 5.01 -7.47 -5.79
C ILE A 99 5.16 -7.29 -4.29
N ASP A 100 5.99 -6.32 -3.87
CA ASP A 100 6.26 -6.04 -2.47
C ASP A 100 6.50 -4.54 -2.28
N PHE A 101 5.81 -3.91 -1.33
CA PHE A 101 5.97 -2.48 -1.14
C PHE A 101 5.67 -2.03 0.28
N GLU A 102 6.30 -0.91 0.62
CA GLU A 102 6.08 -0.18 1.86
C GLU A 102 5.22 1.05 1.59
N ALA A 103 4.31 1.37 2.51
CA ALA A 103 3.45 2.55 2.44
C ALA A 103 3.84 3.55 3.53
N LYS A 104 4.13 4.79 3.15
CA LYS A 104 4.51 5.87 4.07
C LYS A 104 3.73 7.13 3.80
N GLU A 105 3.48 7.91 4.85
CA GLU A 105 2.86 9.21 4.75
C GLU A 105 3.76 10.30 5.37
N THR A 106 3.74 11.48 4.78
CA THR A 106 4.43 12.66 5.33
C THR A 106 3.51 13.89 5.30
N LYS A 107 3.71 14.79 6.26
CA LYS A 107 3.11 16.14 6.29
C LYS A 107 3.98 17.17 5.59
N ASN A 108 5.25 16.84 5.30
CA ASN A 108 6.13 17.74 4.56
C ASN A 108 5.57 17.98 3.16
N LYS A 109 5.83 19.17 2.61
CA LYS A 109 5.36 19.54 1.27
C LYS A 109 6.35 19.21 0.15
N THR A 110 7.64 19.19 0.47
CA THR A 110 8.72 19.18 -0.54
C THR A 110 9.66 17.98 -0.47
N SER A 111 9.65 17.23 0.64
CA SER A 111 10.59 16.14 0.84
C SER A 111 10.00 15.04 1.72
N PHE A 112 10.45 13.80 1.47
CA PHE A 112 10.18 12.66 2.32
C PHE A 112 11.45 12.30 3.11
N PRO A 113 11.41 12.27 4.47
CA PRO A 113 12.57 11.92 5.27
C PRO A 113 12.89 10.43 5.12
N LEU A 114 14.04 10.09 4.54
CA LEU A 114 14.45 8.70 4.34
C LEU A 114 14.66 7.92 5.65
N ASN A 115 14.91 8.61 6.76
CA ASN A 115 14.99 8.00 8.10
C ASN A 115 13.68 7.34 8.55
N ASN A 116 12.56 7.63 7.90
CA ASN A 116 11.29 6.96 8.13
C ASN A 116 11.23 5.54 7.52
N ILE A 117 12.26 5.16 6.77
CA ILE A 117 12.39 3.80 6.23
C ILE A 117 13.41 3.07 7.10
N HIS A 118 12.98 2.01 7.74
CA HIS A 118 13.87 1.23 8.61
C HIS A 118 14.86 0.37 7.80
N ALA A 119 16.06 0.16 8.35
CA ALA A 119 17.12 -0.60 7.66
C ALA A 119 16.66 -2.01 7.23
N HIS A 120 15.90 -2.71 8.06
CA HIS A 120 15.36 -4.04 7.73
C HIS A 120 14.39 -4.01 6.54
N GLN A 121 13.61 -2.93 6.36
CA GLN A 121 12.72 -2.75 5.22
C GLN A 121 13.54 -2.55 3.93
N VAL A 122 14.59 -1.75 3.99
CA VAL A 122 15.50 -1.53 2.85
C VAL A 122 16.18 -2.83 2.43
N GLU A 123 16.66 -3.60 3.40
CA GLU A 123 17.31 -4.90 3.14
C GLU A 123 16.33 -5.91 2.54
N HIS A 124 15.12 -5.99 3.09
CA HIS A 124 14.06 -6.84 2.53
C HIS A 124 13.74 -6.45 1.08
N MET A 125 13.55 -5.15 0.81
CA MET A 125 13.30 -4.65 -0.55
C MET A 125 14.45 -4.98 -1.50
N LYS A 126 15.72 -4.85 -1.05
CA LYS A 126 16.91 -5.23 -1.80
C LYS A 126 16.86 -6.71 -2.20
N ASN A 127 16.65 -7.58 -1.23
CA ASN A 127 16.64 -9.02 -1.46
C ASN A 127 15.53 -9.45 -2.41
N THR A 128 14.34 -8.87 -2.24
CA THR A 128 13.20 -9.11 -3.14
C THR A 128 13.47 -8.60 -4.56
N TYR A 129 14.07 -7.42 -4.70
CA TYR A 129 14.43 -6.86 -6.00
C TYR A 129 15.47 -7.72 -6.73
N LEU A 130 16.47 -8.25 -6.03
CA LEU A 130 17.49 -9.15 -6.61
C LEU A 130 16.85 -10.45 -7.15
N GLN A 131 15.73 -10.90 -6.58
CA GLN A 131 14.94 -12.04 -7.06
C GLN A 131 13.92 -11.64 -8.14
N LYS A 132 14.05 -10.45 -8.74
CA LYS A 132 13.18 -9.93 -9.83
C LYS A 132 11.76 -9.59 -9.39
N GLY A 133 11.51 -9.42 -8.10
CA GLY A 133 10.25 -8.87 -7.58
C GLY A 133 10.06 -7.40 -7.98
N ILE A 134 8.81 -7.00 -8.14
CA ILE A 134 8.43 -5.59 -8.31
C ILE A 134 8.41 -4.95 -6.93
N VAL A 135 9.36 -4.06 -6.66
CA VAL A 135 9.56 -3.49 -5.32
C VAL A 135 9.58 -1.96 -5.37
N PHE A 136 8.81 -1.32 -4.48
CA PHE A 136 8.73 0.13 -4.43
C PHE A 136 8.27 0.64 -3.06
N LEU A 137 8.43 1.96 -2.87
CA LEU A 137 7.79 2.72 -1.80
C LEU A 137 6.59 3.47 -2.37
N MET A 138 5.48 3.45 -1.65
CA MET A 138 4.33 4.30 -1.92
C MET A 138 4.30 5.41 -0.87
N ILE A 139 4.41 6.66 -1.29
CA ILE A 139 4.57 7.81 -0.40
C ILE A 139 3.44 8.80 -0.65
N ARG A 140 2.64 9.10 0.40
CA ARG A 140 1.63 10.15 0.36
C ARG A 140 2.13 11.42 1.03
N PHE A 141 2.08 12.52 0.29
CA PHE A 141 2.24 13.86 0.82
C PHE A 141 0.88 14.40 1.25
N LYS A 142 0.55 14.24 2.55
CA LYS A 142 -0.80 14.58 3.10
C LYS A 142 -1.24 16.00 2.81
N THR A 143 -0.31 16.95 2.86
CA THR A 143 -0.59 18.38 2.66
C THR A 143 -0.95 18.70 1.21
N LEU A 144 -0.45 17.93 0.27
CA LEU A 144 -0.68 18.09 -1.17
C LEU A 144 -1.79 17.17 -1.68
N ASP A 145 -2.16 16.16 -0.88
CA ASP A 145 -3.05 15.04 -1.25
C ASP A 145 -2.56 14.28 -2.50
N GLU A 146 -1.24 14.13 -2.59
CA GLU A 146 -0.57 13.46 -3.71
C GLU A 146 0.10 12.16 -3.27
N VAL A 147 0.05 11.14 -4.13
CA VAL A 147 0.69 9.84 -3.91
C VAL A 147 1.74 9.59 -4.97
N TYR A 148 2.94 9.22 -4.54
CA TYR A 148 4.07 8.92 -5.40
C TYR A 148 4.53 7.48 -5.22
N ILE A 149 4.98 6.86 -6.31
CA ILE A 149 5.64 5.56 -6.31
C ILE A 149 7.12 5.79 -6.56
N LEU A 150 7.95 5.36 -5.62
CA LEU A 150 9.41 5.37 -5.75
C LEU A 150 9.90 3.92 -5.92
N PRO A 151 10.25 3.49 -7.14
CA PRO A 151 10.81 2.17 -7.38
C PRO A 151 12.11 1.95 -6.59
N TYR A 152 12.30 0.74 -6.05
CA TYR A 152 13.51 0.41 -5.29
C TYR A 152 14.80 0.71 -6.08
N SER A 153 14.82 0.39 -7.38
CA SER A 153 15.98 0.67 -8.27
C SER A 153 16.40 2.16 -8.30
N LYS A 154 15.49 3.07 -8.00
CA LYS A 154 15.78 4.51 -7.91
C LYS A 154 16.13 4.93 -6.48
N SER A 155 15.58 4.28 -5.46
CA SER A 155 15.85 4.63 -4.05
C SER A 155 17.30 4.36 -3.64
N VAL A 156 17.94 3.32 -4.19
CA VAL A 156 19.33 2.96 -3.90
C VAL A 156 20.32 4.06 -4.33
N SER A 157 20.03 4.79 -5.41
CA SER A 157 20.87 5.89 -5.88
C SER A 157 20.99 7.03 -4.87
N TYR A 158 20.02 7.20 -3.98
CA TYR A 158 20.01 8.25 -2.95
C TYR A 158 20.61 7.80 -1.62
N THR A 159 20.73 6.49 -1.36
CA THR A 159 21.30 5.96 -0.11
C THR A 159 22.81 5.78 -0.15
N HIS A 160 23.42 5.76 -1.34
CA HIS A 160 24.89 5.66 -1.52
C HIS A 160 25.61 7.02 -1.60
N LEU A 161 24.88 8.13 -1.46
CA LEU A 161 25.47 9.49 -1.47
C LEU A 161 25.73 10.05 -0.06
N ARG A 162 25.88 9.19 0.95
CA ARG A 162 26.35 9.57 2.29
C ARG A 162 27.58 8.81 2.69
#